data_399c1e192e8bf5340f7d4c5af4d8482e
#
_entry.id   399c1e192e8bf5340f7d4c5af4d8482e
#
_cell.length_a   1.000
_cell.length_b   1.000
_cell.length_c   1.000
_cell.angle_alpha   90.00
_cell.angle_beta   90.00
_cell.angle_gamma   90.00
#
_symmetry.space_group_name_H-M   'P 1'
#
loop_
_entity.id
_entity.type
_entity.pdbx_description
1 polymer ?
#
loop_
_entity_poly.entity_id
_entity_poly.type
_entity_poly.pdbx_seq_one_letter_code
_entity_poly.pdbx_strand_id
1 'polypeptide(L)'
;SSTSRGLGDVYKRQAHLGNAVIIYGYMLWVAFGLLEDSKQSLMSSASNITKGIRVSSYAITGLLFFMILSGGLVAGTRAGLAYSTFPLMGETFIPVGLYSSSPFWLSAFEDITTIQFNHRIFAYFLFILIFSFSIYTIRKLDSSIIRSVLACMLILLTLQVCLGIATILLYVPVSIAAAHQSGAIALLTVSIFLSRFFYDHSRSSQ
;
A
#
# COMPACT_ATOMS: atom_id res chain seq x y z
N SER A 1 17.45 -18.63 23.13
CA SER A 1 16.24 -18.16 23.85
C SER A 1 15.92 -16.66 23.68
N SER A 2 16.89 -15.80 23.42
CA SER A 2 16.64 -14.37 23.12
C SER A 2 16.02 -14.13 21.73
N THR A 3 16.42 -14.90 20.74
CA THR A 3 15.93 -14.80 19.34
C THR A 3 14.44 -15.16 19.24
N SER A 4 13.99 -16.21 19.94
CA SER A 4 12.58 -16.63 19.90
C SER A 4 11.63 -15.64 20.59
N ARG A 5 12.09 -14.92 21.63
CA ARG A 5 11.30 -13.86 22.26
C ARG A 5 11.17 -12.64 21.36
N GLY A 6 12.23 -12.26 20.64
CA GLY A 6 12.21 -11.15 19.69
C GLY A 6 11.24 -11.38 18.52
N LEU A 7 11.21 -12.59 17.95
CA LEU A 7 10.29 -12.96 16.87
C LEU A 7 8.83 -12.94 17.33
N GLY A 8 8.53 -13.49 18.53
CA GLY A 8 7.17 -13.44 19.08
C GLY A 8 6.64 -12.01 19.22
N ASP A 9 7.50 -11.06 19.57
CA ASP A 9 7.13 -9.64 19.68
C ASP A 9 6.89 -8.99 18.29
N VAL A 10 7.66 -9.37 17.28
CA VAL A 10 7.43 -8.90 15.89
C VAL A 10 6.06 -9.37 15.41
N TYR A 11 5.70 -10.64 15.57
CA TYR A 11 4.39 -11.16 15.15
C TYR A 11 3.21 -10.52 15.92
N LYS A 12 3.36 -10.28 17.22
CA LYS A 12 2.34 -9.55 18.00
C LYS A 12 2.14 -8.13 17.48
N ARG A 13 3.22 -7.41 17.15
CA ARG A 13 3.15 -6.06 16.55
C ARG A 13 2.50 -6.10 15.17
N GLN A 14 2.79 -7.12 14.36
CA GLN A 14 2.15 -7.31 13.06
C GLN A 14 0.64 -7.56 13.18
N ALA A 15 0.22 -8.41 14.12
CA ALA A 15 -1.19 -8.66 14.38
C ALA A 15 -1.90 -7.38 14.86
N HIS A 16 -1.26 -6.61 15.74
CA HIS A 16 -1.81 -5.33 16.23
C HIS A 16 -1.93 -4.31 15.07
N LEU A 17 -0.89 -4.15 14.25
CA LEU A 17 -0.93 -3.28 13.07
C LEU A 17 -2.03 -3.72 12.10
N GLY A 18 -2.13 -5.00 11.79
CA GLY A 18 -3.14 -5.55 10.90
C GLY A 18 -4.56 -5.24 11.39
N ASN A 19 -4.83 -5.51 12.67
CA ASN A 19 -6.14 -5.19 13.27
C ASN A 19 -6.43 -3.69 13.25
N ALA A 20 -5.45 -2.83 13.57
CA ALA A 20 -5.63 -1.38 13.53
C ALA A 20 -5.98 -0.88 12.12
N VAL A 21 -5.29 -1.38 11.08
CA VAL A 21 -5.55 -0.99 9.69
C VAL A 21 -6.90 -1.53 9.20
N ILE A 22 -7.32 -2.74 9.63
CA ILE A 22 -8.65 -3.29 9.30
C ILE A 22 -9.74 -2.41 9.93
N ILE A 23 -9.64 -2.09 11.21
CA ILE A 23 -10.61 -1.23 11.92
C ILE A 23 -10.66 0.15 11.25
N TYR A 24 -9.51 0.75 10.96
CA TYR A 24 -9.40 2.01 10.25
C TYR A 24 -10.10 1.96 8.88
N GLY A 25 -9.80 0.95 8.08
CA GLY A 25 -10.41 0.75 6.77
C GLY A 25 -11.91 0.56 6.83
N TYR A 26 -12.40 -0.21 7.80
CA TYR A 26 -13.83 -0.40 8.02
C TYR A 26 -14.53 0.91 8.42
N MET A 27 -13.94 1.67 9.35
CA MET A 27 -14.48 2.98 9.76
C MET A 27 -14.57 3.94 8.58
N LEU A 28 -13.54 4.01 7.73
CA LEU A 28 -13.56 4.83 6.52
C LEU A 28 -14.61 4.36 5.52
N TRP A 29 -14.74 3.04 5.32
CA TRP A 29 -15.76 2.47 4.44
C TRP A 29 -17.17 2.88 4.86
N VAL A 30 -17.47 2.83 6.16
CA VAL A 30 -18.75 3.28 6.72
C VAL A 30 -18.88 4.80 6.58
N ALA A 31 -17.89 5.57 7.00
CA ALA A 31 -17.91 7.03 6.94
C ALA A 31 -18.15 7.55 5.51
N PHE A 32 -17.41 7.02 4.53
CA PHE A 32 -17.63 7.39 3.13
C PHE A 32 -19.00 6.92 2.62
N GLY A 33 -19.58 5.88 3.21
CA GLY A 33 -20.93 5.44 2.93
C GLY A 33 -22.02 6.41 3.39
N LEU A 34 -21.79 7.15 4.47
CA LEU A 34 -22.73 8.09 5.04
C LEU A 34 -22.73 9.48 4.39
N LEU A 35 -21.78 9.78 3.50
CA LEU A 35 -21.70 11.04 2.76
C LEU A 35 -22.69 11.05 1.58
N GLU A 36 -23.97 10.81 1.82
CA GLU A 36 -25.00 10.61 0.77
C GLU A 36 -25.33 11.86 -0.04
N ASP A 37 -25.43 13.02 0.59
CA ASP A 37 -25.87 14.27 -0.08
C ASP A 37 -24.86 14.78 -1.13
N SER A 38 -23.57 14.52 -0.91
CA SER A 38 -22.52 14.85 -1.87
C SER A 38 -22.43 13.85 -3.03
N LYS A 39 -22.97 12.64 -2.88
CA LYS A 39 -22.86 11.55 -3.87
C LYS A 39 -23.73 11.74 -5.08
N GLN A 40 -24.94 12.28 -4.95
CA GLN A 40 -25.89 12.38 -6.06
C GLN A 40 -25.36 13.30 -7.16
N SER A 41 -24.70 14.40 -6.80
CA SER A 41 -23.97 15.25 -7.75
C SER A 41 -22.74 14.59 -8.35
N LEU A 42 -22.02 13.76 -7.56
CA LEU A 42 -20.82 13.04 -7.98
C LEU A 42 -21.15 11.85 -8.90
N MET A 43 -22.27 11.16 -8.62
CA MET A 43 -22.67 9.96 -9.35
C MET A 43 -23.23 10.26 -10.74
N SER A 44 -23.89 11.40 -10.93
CA SER A 44 -24.38 11.81 -12.25
C SER A 44 -23.25 12.07 -13.27
N SER A 45 -22.03 12.36 -12.79
CA SER A 45 -20.86 12.64 -13.63
C SER A 45 -20.03 11.40 -14.00
N ALA A 46 -20.38 10.20 -13.52
CA ALA A 46 -19.56 9.01 -13.67
C ALA A 46 -20.26 7.88 -14.45
N SER A 47 -20.87 8.19 -15.59
CA SER A 47 -21.38 7.15 -16.49
C SER A 47 -20.22 6.26 -16.97
N ASN A 48 -20.44 4.93 -17.09
CA ASN A 48 -19.49 3.94 -17.61
C ASN A 48 -18.48 3.32 -16.65
N ILE A 49 -18.74 3.26 -15.34
CA ILE A 49 -17.92 2.47 -14.42
C ILE A 49 -18.12 0.98 -14.73
N THR A 50 -17.08 0.34 -15.28
CA THR A 50 -17.12 -1.08 -15.60
C THR A 50 -16.86 -1.96 -14.38
N LYS A 51 -17.33 -3.22 -14.44
CA LYS A 51 -17.00 -4.24 -13.40
C LYS A 51 -15.47 -4.37 -13.21
N GLY A 52 -14.69 -4.24 -14.29
CA GLY A 52 -13.23 -4.29 -14.25
C GLY A 52 -12.63 -3.18 -13.39
N ILE A 53 -13.02 -1.92 -13.58
CA ILE A 53 -12.56 -0.77 -12.79
C ILE A 53 -12.86 -0.99 -11.29
N ARG A 54 -14.07 -1.43 -10.99
CA ARG A 54 -14.50 -1.71 -9.62
C ARG A 54 -13.70 -2.82 -8.96
N VAL A 55 -13.55 -3.97 -9.62
CA VAL A 55 -12.78 -5.09 -9.08
C VAL A 55 -11.30 -4.72 -8.91
N SER A 56 -10.72 -4.00 -9.87
CA SER A 56 -9.34 -3.54 -9.76
C SER A 56 -9.13 -2.57 -8.58
N SER A 57 -10.10 -1.67 -8.30
CA SER A 57 -9.99 -0.79 -7.13
C SER A 57 -9.99 -1.57 -5.82
N TYR A 58 -10.83 -2.61 -5.69
CA TYR A 58 -10.83 -3.48 -4.49
C TYR A 58 -9.52 -4.25 -4.35
N ALA A 59 -9.01 -4.79 -5.47
CA ALA A 59 -7.73 -5.50 -5.47
C ALA A 59 -6.58 -4.58 -5.05
N ILE A 60 -6.52 -3.35 -5.57
CA ILE A 60 -5.52 -2.35 -5.17
C ILE A 60 -5.63 -2.02 -3.69
N THR A 61 -6.84 -1.82 -3.16
CA THR A 61 -7.05 -1.55 -1.73
C THR A 61 -6.56 -2.70 -0.86
N GLY A 62 -6.86 -3.95 -1.24
CA GLY A 62 -6.36 -5.14 -0.54
C GLY A 62 -4.83 -5.26 -0.63
N LEU A 63 -4.23 -5.00 -1.79
CA LEU A 63 -2.77 -5.04 -1.97
C LEU A 63 -2.07 -3.93 -1.17
N LEU A 64 -2.65 -2.73 -1.08
CA LEU A 64 -2.13 -1.65 -0.23
C LEU A 64 -2.16 -2.03 1.25
N PHE A 65 -3.20 -2.74 1.71
CA PHE A 65 -3.23 -3.30 3.06
C PHE A 65 -2.03 -4.24 3.30
N PHE A 66 -1.78 -5.19 2.40
CA PHE A 66 -0.63 -6.10 2.51
C PHE A 66 0.72 -5.37 2.39
N MET A 67 0.78 -4.29 1.60
CA MET A 67 1.98 -3.45 1.51
C MET A 67 2.30 -2.75 2.84
N ILE A 68 1.27 -2.28 3.56
CA ILE A 68 1.44 -1.69 4.90
C ILE A 68 1.94 -2.74 5.89
N LEU A 69 1.42 -3.97 5.85
CA LEU A 69 1.91 -5.07 6.67
C LEU A 69 3.36 -5.41 6.36
N SER A 70 3.72 -5.48 5.07
CA SER A 70 5.10 -5.69 4.65
C SER A 70 6.04 -4.58 5.19
N GLY A 71 5.62 -3.32 5.12
CA GLY A 71 6.36 -2.19 5.71
C GLY A 71 6.51 -2.29 7.22
N GLY A 72 5.45 -2.72 7.92
CA GLY A 72 5.49 -3.01 9.35
C GLY A 72 6.49 -4.12 9.69
N LEU A 73 6.60 -5.15 8.84
CA LEU A 73 7.59 -6.22 9.00
C LEU A 73 9.02 -5.69 8.81
N VAL A 74 9.27 -4.87 7.78
CA VAL A 74 10.56 -4.19 7.57
C VAL A 74 10.95 -3.36 8.79
N ALA A 75 10.03 -2.60 9.36
CA ALA A 75 10.27 -1.79 10.55
C ALA A 75 10.51 -2.65 11.81
N GLY A 76 9.68 -3.67 12.03
CA GLY A 76 9.73 -4.55 13.20
C GLY A 76 11.01 -5.39 13.28
N THR A 77 11.54 -5.83 12.14
CA THR A 77 12.79 -6.61 12.01
C THR A 77 14.03 -5.73 11.80
N ARG A 78 13.87 -4.42 11.64
CA ARG A 78 14.93 -3.48 11.22
C ARG A 78 15.55 -3.83 9.86
N ALA A 79 14.83 -4.53 8.99
CA ALA A 79 15.30 -4.93 7.67
C ALA A 79 15.62 -3.72 6.77
N GLY A 80 15.08 -2.53 7.06
CA GLY A 80 15.42 -1.29 6.35
C GLY A 80 16.89 -0.90 6.43
N LEU A 81 17.64 -1.42 7.40
CA LEU A 81 19.07 -1.19 7.57
C LEU A 81 19.95 -2.23 6.85
N ALA A 82 19.37 -3.30 6.29
CA ALA A 82 20.16 -4.36 5.64
C ALA A 82 20.92 -3.84 4.41
N TYR A 83 20.27 -3.04 3.59
CA TYR A 83 20.89 -2.39 2.41
C TYR A 83 20.43 -0.93 2.33
N SER A 84 21.39 -0.01 2.41
CA SER A 84 21.16 1.45 2.30
C SER A 84 21.40 1.99 0.89
N THR A 85 21.32 1.13 -0.14
CA THR A 85 21.51 1.47 -1.54
C THR A 85 20.21 1.37 -2.35
N PHE A 86 20.11 2.16 -3.43
CA PHE A 86 18.98 2.14 -4.36
C PHE A 86 19.47 2.56 -5.76
N PRO A 87 19.00 1.94 -6.87
CA PRO A 87 18.01 0.87 -6.94
C PRO A 87 18.53 -0.52 -6.56
N LEU A 88 19.85 -0.68 -6.52
CA LEU A 88 20.50 -1.94 -6.17
C LEU A 88 20.39 -2.24 -4.67
N MET A 89 20.56 -3.52 -4.31
CA MET A 89 20.76 -3.98 -2.94
C MET A 89 22.24 -4.39 -2.78
N GLY A 90 23.08 -3.46 -2.33
CA GLY A 90 24.53 -3.58 -2.46
C GLY A 90 24.95 -3.36 -3.90
N GLU A 91 25.63 -4.32 -4.50
CA GLU A 91 26.12 -4.25 -5.88
C GLU A 91 25.17 -4.89 -6.91
N THR A 92 24.09 -5.56 -6.49
CA THR A 92 23.20 -6.33 -7.36
C THR A 92 21.73 -5.97 -7.16
N PHE A 93 20.88 -6.22 -8.17
CA PHE A 93 19.43 -6.09 -8.02
C PHE A 93 18.84 -7.21 -7.15
N ILE A 94 19.35 -8.42 -7.28
CA ILE A 94 18.92 -9.60 -6.54
C ILE A 94 20.06 -9.96 -5.60
N PRO A 95 19.95 -9.71 -4.29
CA PRO A 95 21.01 -10.03 -3.35
C PRO A 95 21.22 -11.55 -3.21
N VAL A 96 22.44 -11.93 -2.87
CA VAL A 96 22.78 -13.35 -2.63
C VAL A 96 22.14 -13.82 -1.32
N GLY A 97 21.75 -15.08 -1.25
CA GLY A 97 21.26 -15.71 -0.03
C GLY A 97 19.77 -15.52 0.25
N LEU A 98 18.98 -15.04 -0.73
CA LEU A 98 17.53 -14.97 -0.60
C LEU A 98 16.95 -16.38 -0.37
N TYR A 99 15.95 -16.45 0.54
CA TYR A 99 15.22 -17.67 0.86
C TYR A 99 16.11 -18.85 1.31
N SER A 100 17.23 -18.53 2.00
CA SER A 100 18.22 -19.53 2.45
C SER A 100 17.82 -20.28 3.73
N SER A 101 16.78 -19.85 4.44
CA SER A 101 16.30 -20.53 5.66
C SER A 101 15.62 -21.87 5.35
N SER A 102 15.60 -22.76 6.35
CA SER A 102 14.82 -24.01 6.26
C SER A 102 13.73 -24.03 7.33
N PRO A 103 12.45 -24.13 6.96
CA PRO A 103 11.89 -24.15 5.62
C PRO A 103 12.01 -22.79 4.91
N PHE A 104 12.14 -22.80 3.58
CA PHE A 104 12.46 -21.60 2.76
C PHE A 104 11.49 -20.41 2.95
N TRP A 105 10.20 -20.68 3.16
CA TRP A 105 9.18 -19.66 3.37
C TRP A 105 9.40 -18.83 4.65
N LEU A 106 10.15 -19.38 5.61
CA LEU A 106 10.50 -18.68 6.85
C LEU A 106 11.36 -17.44 6.60
N SER A 107 12.19 -17.47 5.56
CA SER A 107 13.01 -16.32 5.15
C SER A 107 12.17 -15.07 4.84
N ALA A 108 10.95 -15.24 4.33
CA ALA A 108 10.07 -14.11 4.04
C ALA A 108 9.63 -13.32 5.29
N PHE A 109 9.81 -13.90 6.49
CA PHE A 109 9.39 -13.33 7.76
C PHE A 109 10.53 -13.10 8.76
N GLU A 110 11.67 -13.74 8.57
CA GLU A 110 12.76 -13.76 9.54
C GLU A 110 14.10 -13.29 8.97
N ASP A 111 14.36 -13.48 7.68
CA ASP A 111 15.59 -13.00 7.05
C ASP A 111 15.44 -11.55 6.57
N ILE A 112 16.24 -10.65 7.17
CA ILE A 112 16.17 -9.20 6.91
C ILE A 112 16.44 -8.84 5.44
N THR A 113 17.31 -9.60 4.74
CA THR A 113 17.60 -9.41 3.31
C THR A 113 16.39 -9.74 2.46
N THR A 114 15.77 -10.90 2.71
CA THR A 114 14.57 -11.36 2.01
C THR A 114 13.37 -10.44 2.30
N ILE A 115 13.19 -10.02 3.55
CA ILE A 115 12.11 -9.10 3.94
C ILE A 115 12.23 -7.77 3.19
N GLN A 116 13.43 -7.16 3.18
CA GLN A 116 13.66 -5.90 2.46
C GLN A 116 13.47 -6.05 0.96
N PHE A 117 13.99 -7.13 0.37
CA PHE A 117 13.83 -7.45 -1.05
C PHE A 117 12.36 -7.59 -1.43
N ASN A 118 11.60 -8.40 -0.70
CA ASN A 118 10.18 -8.63 -0.95
C ASN A 118 9.37 -7.33 -0.87
N HIS A 119 9.66 -6.47 0.12
CA HIS A 119 9.02 -5.17 0.26
C HIS A 119 9.27 -4.28 -0.96
N ARG A 120 10.52 -4.20 -1.46
CA ARG A 120 10.88 -3.42 -2.67
C ARG A 120 10.19 -3.95 -3.92
N ILE A 121 10.23 -5.27 -4.16
CA ILE A 121 9.57 -5.88 -5.33
C ILE A 121 8.07 -5.64 -5.28
N PHE A 122 7.45 -5.78 -4.12
CA PHE A 122 6.03 -5.50 -3.95
C PHE A 122 5.70 -4.02 -4.18
N ALA A 123 6.57 -3.09 -3.76
CA ALA A 123 6.42 -1.67 -4.04
C ALA A 123 6.51 -1.35 -5.54
N TYR A 124 7.44 -1.94 -6.29
CA TYR A 124 7.53 -1.79 -7.75
C TYR A 124 6.27 -2.32 -8.44
N PHE A 125 5.81 -3.49 -8.05
CA PHE A 125 4.58 -4.07 -8.59
C PHE A 125 3.37 -3.15 -8.36
N LEU A 126 3.18 -2.68 -7.13
CA LEU A 126 2.09 -1.77 -6.78
C LEU A 126 2.18 -0.43 -7.50
N PHE A 127 3.39 0.11 -7.66
CA PHE A 127 3.60 1.35 -8.42
C PHE A 127 3.07 1.21 -9.85
N ILE A 128 3.49 0.16 -10.56
CA ILE A 128 3.08 -0.10 -11.94
C ILE A 128 1.57 -0.33 -12.01
N LEU A 129 1.01 -1.11 -11.08
CA LEU A 129 -0.40 -1.44 -11.04
C LEU A 129 -1.28 -0.20 -10.80
N ILE A 130 -0.96 0.62 -9.78
CA ILE A 130 -1.73 1.83 -9.44
C ILE A 130 -1.59 2.87 -10.54
N PHE A 131 -0.39 3.06 -11.08
CA PHE A 131 -0.15 3.98 -12.19
C PHE A 131 -0.98 3.59 -13.43
N SER A 132 -0.91 2.33 -13.84
CA SER A 132 -1.65 1.79 -14.98
C SER A 132 -3.16 1.89 -14.79
N PHE A 133 -3.66 1.53 -13.60
CA PHE A 133 -5.06 1.65 -13.21
C PHE A 133 -5.54 3.10 -13.29
N SER A 134 -4.76 4.04 -12.75
CA SER A 134 -5.11 5.47 -12.74
C SER A 134 -5.19 6.03 -14.14
N ILE A 135 -4.20 5.77 -14.99
CA ILE A 135 -4.19 6.23 -16.40
C ILE A 135 -5.36 5.62 -17.18
N TYR A 136 -5.60 4.31 -17.01
CA TYR A 136 -6.72 3.64 -17.67
C TYR A 136 -8.07 4.27 -17.26
N THR A 137 -8.26 4.48 -15.95
CA THR A 137 -9.53 5.00 -15.41
C THR A 137 -9.75 6.45 -15.82
N ILE A 138 -8.71 7.31 -15.78
CA ILE A 138 -8.77 8.71 -16.25
C ILE A 138 -9.21 8.79 -17.73
N ARG A 139 -8.69 7.88 -18.57
CA ARG A 139 -9.04 7.85 -20.00
C ARG A 139 -10.44 7.29 -20.27
N LYS A 140 -10.96 6.45 -19.36
CA LYS A 140 -12.24 5.76 -19.55
C LYS A 140 -13.43 6.53 -18.99
N LEU A 141 -13.23 7.28 -17.90
CA LEU A 141 -14.29 7.98 -17.20
C LEU A 141 -14.15 9.49 -17.38
N ASP A 142 -15.24 10.12 -17.88
CA ASP A 142 -15.28 11.58 -18.02
C ASP A 142 -15.88 12.23 -16.77
N SER A 143 -15.10 12.23 -15.68
CA SER A 143 -15.48 12.85 -14.41
C SER A 143 -14.30 13.65 -13.86
N SER A 144 -14.50 14.96 -13.66
CA SER A 144 -13.47 15.84 -13.10
C SER A 144 -13.06 15.43 -11.70
N ILE A 145 -14.01 14.93 -10.91
CA ILE A 145 -13.75 14.51 -9.52
C ILE A 145 -12.92 13.25 -9.48
N ILE A 146 -13.27 12.23 -10.28
CA ILE A 146 -12.48 10.99 -10.37
C ILE A 146 -11.07 11.32 -10.85
N ARG A 147 -10.91 12.20 -11.84
CA ARG A 147 -9.60 12.67 -12.29
C ARG A 147 -8.80 13.32 -11.17
N SER A 148 -9.43 14.20 -10.37
CA SER A 148 -8.76 14.85 -9.23
C SER A 148 -8.34 13.86 -8.14
N VAL A 149 -9.19 12.89 -7.81
CA VAL A 149 -8.89 11.85 -6.82
C VAL A 149 -7.77 10.94 -7.30
N LEU A 150 -7.80 10.53 -8.57
CA LEU A 150 -6.73 9.72 -9.17
C LEU A 150 -5.41 10.50 -9.30
N ALA A 151 -5.46 11.80 -9.59
CA ALA A 151 -4.27 12.66 -9.56
C ALA A 151 -3.69 12.75 -8.14
N CYS A 152 -4.53 12.94 -7.12
CA CYS A 152 -4.11 12.88 -5.72
C CYS A 152 -3.48 11.53 -5.36
N MET A 153 -4.08 10.41 -5.82
CA MET A 153 -3.53 9.07 -5.63
C MET A 153 -2.14 8.90 -6.27
N LEU A 154 -1.93 9.43 -7.48
CA LEU A 154 -0.64 9.39 -8.17
C LEU A 154 0.42 10.27 -7.48
N ILE A 155 0.03 11.45 -6.98
CA ILE A 155 0.92 12.32 -6.19
C ILE A 155 1.35 11.60 -4.90
N LEU A 156 0.40 11.05 -4.16
CA LEU A 156 0.69 10.29 -2.94
C LEU A 156 1.56 9.07 -3.23
N LEU A 157 1.31 8.33 -4.31
CA LEU A 157 2.12 7.20 -4.74
C LEU A 157 3.57 7.62 -5.02
N THR A 158 3.77 8.71 -5.74
CA THR A 158 5.10 9.25 -6.04
C THR A 158 5.83 9.67 -4.76
N LEU A 159 5.14 10.40 -3.87
CA LEU A 159 5.68 10.78 -2.57
C LEU A 159 6.07 9.56 -1.74
N GLN A 160 5.25 8.51 -1.75
CA GLN A 160 5.54 7.25 -1.05
C GLN A 160 6.83 6.60 -1.55
N VAL A 161 7.02 6.51 -2.86
CA VAL A 161 8.26 5.95 -3.43
C VAL A 161 9.46 6.83 -3.04
N CYS A 162 9.36 8.14 -3.17
CA CYS A 162 10.42 9.08 -2.79
C CYS A 162 10.79 8.96 -1.29
N LEU A 163 9.78 8.92 -0.40
CA LEU A 163 9.99 8.76 1.03
C LEU A 163 10.60 7.39 1.38
N GLY A 164 10.15 6.33 0.71
CA GLY A 164 10.73 4.99 0.89
C GLY A 164 12.20 4.93 0.49
N ILE A 165 12.56 5.50 -0.66
CA ILE A 165 13.95 5.61 -1.13
C ILE A 165 14.78 6.47 -0.15
N ALA A 166 14.27 7.63 0.23
CA ALA A 166 14.95 8.51 1.19
C ALA A 166 15.15 7.83 2.54
N THR A 167 14.18 7.03 3.00
CA THR A 167 14.30 6.29 4.26
C THR A 167 15.51 5.38 4.28
N ILE A 168 15.76 4.63 3.21
CA ILE A 168 16.91 3.70 3.16
C ILE A 168 18.22 4.42 2.88
N LEU A 169 18.26 5.40 1.96
CA LEU A 169 19.48 6.14 1.63
C LEU A 169 20.02 6.97 2.79
N LEU A 170 19.14 7.42 3.68
CA LEU A 170 19.49 8.21 4.87
C LEU A 170 19.61 7.38 6.15
N TYR A 171 19.73 6.04 6.05
CA TYR A 171 19.88 5.15 7.20
C TYR A 171 18.70 5.19 8.20
N VAL A 172 17.47 5.21 7.66
CA VAL A 172 16.20 5.09 8.40
C VAL A 172 15.99 6.16 9.47
N PRO A 173 16.03 7.48 9.14
CA PRO A 173 15.67 8.51 10.11
C PRO A 173 14.21 8.35 10.53
N VAL A 174 13.95 8.44 11.84
CA VAL A 174 12.61 8.21 12.41
C VAL A 174 11.55 9.11 11.78
N SER A 175 11.86 10.39 11.55
CA SER A 175 10.93 11.35 10.94
C SER A 175 10.52 10.97 9.52
N ILE A 176 11.48 10.55 8.68
CA ILE A 176 11.22 10.15 7.30
C ILE A 176 10.50 8.80 7.25
N ALA A 177 10.88 7.84 8.09
CA ALA A 177 10.21 6.56 8.20
C ALA A 177 8.75 6.72 8.68
N ALA A 178 8.50 7.60 9.65
CA ALA A 178 7.15 7.94 10.11
C ALA A 178 6.33 8.64 9.02
N ALA A 179 6.93 9.58 8.26
CA ALA A 179 6.27 10.23 7.12
C ALA A 179 5.92 9.21 6.03
N HIS A 180 6.82 8.27 5.71
CA HIS A 180 6.56 7.19 4.77
C HIS A 180 5.39 6.31 5.24
N GLN A 181 5.35 5.93 6.50
CA GLN A 181 4.23 5.15 7.06
C GLN A 181 2.91 5.93 7.03
N SER A 182 2.91 7.21 7.40
CA SER A 182 1.72 8.06 7.37
C SER A 182 1.18 8.25 5.96
N GLY A 183 2.05 8.45 4.98
CA GLY A 183 1.68 8.56 3.59
C GLY A 183 1.09 7.26 3.03
N ALA A 184 1.53 6.07 3.51
CA ALA A 184 0.92 4.79 3.14
C ALA A 184 -0.54 4.70 3.62
N ILE A 185 -0.84 5.21 4.82
CA ILE A 185 -2.20 5.31 5.33
C ILE A 185 -3.03 6.31 4.50
N ALA A 186 -2.46 7.46 4.11
CA ALA A 186 -3.14 8.41 3.24
C ALA A 186 -3.46 7.81 1.86
N LEU A 187 -2.52 7.07 1.27
CA LEU A 187 -2.74 6.36 0.00
C LEU A 187 -3.84 5.30 0.11
N LEU A 188 -3.86 4.52 1.21
CA LEU A 188 -4.93 3.57 1.52
C LEU A 188 -6.28 4.28 1.65
N THR A 189 -6.33 5.44 2.31
CA THR A 189 -7.55 6.25 2.48
C THR A 189 -8.17 6.63 1.14
N VAL A 190 -7.35 7.14 0.22
CA VAL A 190 -7.80 7.52 -1.14
C VAL A 190 -8.27 6.27 -1.91
N SER A 191 -7.59 5.14 -1.76
CA SER A 191 -7.98 3.87 -2.40
C SER A 191 -9.31 3.35 -1.87
N ILE A 192 -9.55 3.42 -0.55
CA ILE A 192 -10.84 3.04 0.06
C ILE A 192 -11.95 3.97 -0.43
N PHE A 193 -11.69 5.29 -0.52
CA PHE A 193 -12.66 6.24 -1.07
C PHE A 193 -13.08 5.87 -2.50
N LEU A 194 -12.13 5.62 -3.40
CA LEU A 194 -12.40 5.20 -4.78
C LEU A 194 -13.19 3.89 -4.82
N SER A 195 -12.79 2.91 -4.02
CA SER A 195 -13.46 1.61 -3.94
C SER A 195 -14.91 1.74 -3.46
N ARG A 196 -15.14 2.58 -2.46
CA ARG A 196 -16.47 2.86 -1.95
C ARG A 196 -17.33 3.61 -2.97
N PHE A 197 -16.77 4.63 -3.62
CA PHE A 197 -17.45 5.37 -4.68
C PHE A 197 -17.91 4.45 -5.82
N PHE A 198 -17.04 3.56 -6.30
CA PHE A 198 -17.38 2.61 -7.37
C PHE A 198 -18.38 1.54 -6.93
N TYR A 199 -18.38 1.18 -5.63
CA TYR A 199 -19.39 0.28 -5.06
C TYR A 199 -20.78 0.92 -5.08
N ASP A 200 -20.92 2.14 -4.56
CA ASP A 200 -22.22 2.84 -4.45
C ASP A 200 -22.82 3.09 -5.83
N HIS A 201 -22.01 3.51 -6.80
CA HIS A 201 -22.46 3.70 -8.18
C HIS A 201 -23.05 2.44 -8.80
N SER A 202 -22.48 1.27 -8.48
CA SER A 202 -22.99 0.00 -9.02
C SER A 202 -24.34 -0.43 -8.43
N ARG A 203 -24.74 0.07 -7.28
CA ARG A 203 -26.02 -0.23 -6.63
C ARG A 203 -27.14 0.69 -7.10
N SER A 204 -26.83 1.91 -7.44
CA SER A 204 -27.81 2.88 -7.95
C SER A 204 -28.17 2.66 -9.43
N SER A 205 -27.40 1.84 -10.15
CA SER A 205 -27.66 1.49 -11.55
C SER A 205 -28.38 0.15 -11.74
N GLN A 206 -28.74 -0.51 -10.65
CA GLN A 206 -29.62 -1.71 -10.62
C GLN A 206 -31.02 -1.35 -10.18
#